data_2f67e592dcfc7e5cdae2c3ed47cb900d
#
_entry.id   2f67e592dcfc7e5cdae2c3ed47cb900d
#
_cell.length_a   1.000
_cell.length_b   1.000
_cell.length_c   1.000
_cell.angle_alpha   90.00
_cell.angle_beta   90.00
_cell.angle_gamma   90.00
#
_symmetry.space_group_name_H-M   'P 1'
#
loop_
_entity.id
_entity.type
_entity.pdbx_description
1 polymer ?
#
loop_
_entity_poly.entity_id
_entity_poly.type
_entity_poly.pdbx_seq_one_letter_code
_entity_poly.pdbx_strand_id
1 'polypeptide(L)'
;MACQRDSLADLMFLVDESVGTRQDLRNLQNFLRNITASMDMRYNCTRLGLMSYSDGAKTISLLNSSTSQYEFQEQIQKLSFQAGKSHAGAAIEKMRLEAFSESSGSRRAQGVPQIAVLVTHRPSTDEVRDAALQLRLQDVTVFAMNIQGANDTQLEEIVSYPPRQMVSMLKSYADLEAYSNNFQKKLQNEIWSQISVRAGQMDLDRTGMFKKILFLL
;
A
#
# COMPACT_ATOMS: atom_id res chain seq x y z
N MET A 1 2.25 -17.22 -19.16
CA MET A 1 2.77 -15.86 -19.41
C MET A 1 3.34 -15.35 -18.08
N ALA A 2 4.55 -14.81 -18.09
CA ALA A 2 5.18 -14.25 -16.89
C ALA A 2 4.66 -12.83 -16.63
N CYS A 3 4.61 -12.41 -15.36
CA CYS A 3 4.29 -11.04 -14.99
C CYS A 3 5.33 -10.08 -15.56
N GLN A 4 4.92 -8.88 -15.94
CA GLN A 4 5.89 -7.81 -16.17
C GLN A 4 6.60 -7.49 -14.85
N ARG A 5 7.89 -7.19 -14.90
CA ARG A 5 8.71 -7.00 -13.70
C ARG A 5 8.21 -5.92 -12.75
N ASP A 6 7.55 -4.88 -13.28
CA ASP A 6 6.97 -3.76 -12.55
C ASP A 6 5.53 -3.99 -12.05
N SER A 7 5.00 -5.19 -12.27
CA SER A 7 3.63 -5.56 -11.87
C SER A 7 3.56 -6.68 -10.83
N LEU A 8 4.68 -7.20 -10.34
CA LEU A 8 4.70 -8.24 -9.32
C LEU A 8 4.79 -7.61 -7.92
N ALA A 9 3.66 -7.50 -7.23
CA ALA A 9 3.62 -6.92 -5.88
C ALA A 9 2.37 -7.36 -5.09
N ASP A 10 2.47 -7.29 -3.77
CA ASP A 10 1.35 -7.30 -2.83
C ASP A 10 1.19 -5.88 -2.28
N LEU A 11 0.07 -5.23 -2.58
CA LEU A 11 -0.17 -3.82 -2.29
C LEU A 11 -1.43 -3.64 -1.44
N MET A 12 -1.27 -3.08 -0.25
CA MET A 12 -2.36 -2.74 0.68
C MET A 12 -2.57 -1.24 0.75
N PHE A 13 -3.82 -0.81 0.57
CA PHE A 13 -4.24 0.55 0.88
C PHE A 13 -4.86 0.60 2.29
N LEU A 14 -4.46 1.59 3.08
CA LEU A 14 -5.02 1.89 4.39
C LEU A 14 -5.54 3.34 4.37
N VAL A 15 -6.84 3.51 4.46
CA VAL A 15 -7.53 4.78 4.22
C VAL A 15 -8.16 5.33 5.49
N ASP A 16 -7.85 6.57 5.83
CA ASP A 16 -8.52 7.31 6.91
C ASP A 16 -9.95 7.70 6.49
N GLU A 17 -10.95 7.10 7.14
CA GLU A 17 -12.37 7.41 6.95
C GLU A 17 -12.94 8.37 8.00
N SER A 18 -12.10 8.93 8.88
CA SER A 18 -12.56 9.66 10.08
C SER A 18 -13.31 10.96 9.80
N VAL A 19 -13.04 11.62 8.67
CA VAL A 19 -13.73 12.85 8.22
C VAL A 19 -13.61 13.01 6.70
N GLY A 20 -14.62 13.62 6.10
CA GLY A 20 -14.61 14.02 4.70
C GLY A 20 -16.02 14.30 4.18
N THR A 21 -16.09 14.97 3.05
CA THR A 21 -17.34 15.20 2.33
C THR A 21 -17.63 14.06 1.35
N ARG A 22 -18.87 14.01 0.82
CA ARG A 22 -19.19 13.05 -0.26
C ARG A 22 -18.34 13.27 -1.52
N GLN A 23 -17.91 14.52 -1.76
CA GLN A 23 -17.03 14.81 -2.89
C GLN A 23 -15.63 14.30 -2.65
N ASP A 24 -15.11 14.44 -1.43
CA ASP A 24 -13.79 13.92 -1.06
C ASP A 24 -13.75 12.38 -1.19
N LEU A 25 -14.82 11.72 -0.76
CA LEU A 25 -14.96 10.28 -0.94
C LEU A 25 -14.93 9.88 -2.43
N ARG A 26 -15.64 10.59 -3.29
CA ARG A 26 -15.62 10.34 -4.74
C ARG A 26 -14.22 10.54 -5.32
N ASN A 27 -13.54 11.61 -4.93
CA ASN A 27 -12.17 11.89 -5.37
C ASN A 27 -11.20 10.78 -4.95
N LEU A 28 -11.30 10.32 -3.71
CA LEU A 28 -10.52 9.21 -3.20
C LEU A 28 -10.81 7.89 -3.94
N GLN A 29 -12.08 7.56 -4.13
CA GLN A 29 -12.46 6.35 -4.87
C GLN A 29 -11.98 6.39 -6.33
N ASN A 30 -12.08 7.54 -6.99
CA ASN A 30 -11.56 7.72 -8.36
C ASN A 30 -10.04 7.58 -8.40
N PHE A 31 -9.34 8.17 -7.44
CA PHE A 31 -7.89 8.00 -7.32
C PHE A 31 -7.49 6.53 -7.19
N LEU A 32 -8.10 5.79 -6.26
CA LEU A 32 -7.82 4.37 -6.08
C LEU A 32 -8.12 3.56 -7.36
N ARG A 33 -9.22 3.85 -8.05
CA ARG A 33 -9.53 3.23 -9.34
C ARG A 33 -8.46 3.53 -10.40
N ASN A 34 -8.05 4.79 -10.51
CA ASN A 34 -7.08 5.23 -11.52
C ASN A 34 -5.71 4.57 -11.31
N ILE A 35 -5.19 4.54 -10.09
CA ILE A 35 -3.88 3.93 -9.81
C ILE A 35 -3.90 2.41 -9.95
N THR A 36 -5.02 1.76 -9.65
CA THR A 36 -5.14 0.29 -9.76
C THR A 36 -5.53 -0.18 -11.16
N ALA A 37 -6.10 0.69 -12.00
CA ALA A 37 -6.53 0.34 -13.36
C ALA A 37 -5.38 -0.14 -14.27
N SER A 38 -4.17 0.32 -14.03
CA SER A 38 -2.97 -0.07 -14.78
C SER A 38 -2.22 -1.26 -14.19
N MET A 39 -2.61 -1.72 -13.00
CA MET A 39 -1.96 -2.84 -12.33
C MET A 39 -2.45 -4.16 -12.92
N ASP A 40 -1.53 -5.03 -13.26
CA ASP A 40 -1.87 -6.33 -13.80
C ASP A 40 -2.22 -7.31 -12.67
N MET A 41 -3.51 -7.52 -12.45
CA MET A 41 -4.01 -8.52 -11.49
C MET A 41 -4.12 -9.93 -12.08
N ARG A 42 -3.95 -10.06 -13.41
CA ARG A 42 -3.98 -11.37 -14.06
C ARG A 42 -2.81 -12.22 -13.59
N TYR A 43 -3.00 -13.52 -13.58
CA TYR A 43 -1.97 -14.49 -13.20
C TYR A 43 -1.36 -14.24 -11.81
N ASN A 44 -2.10 -13.57 -10.93
CA ASN A 44 -1.60 -13.15 -9.61
C ASN A 44 -0.36 -12.25 -9.66
N CYS A 45 -0.20 -11.41 -10.69
CA CYS A 45 0.92 -10.48 -10.75
C CYS A 45 0.85 -9.46 -9.63
N THR A 46 -0.14 -8.59 -9.63
CA THR A 46 -0.40 -7.71 -8.47
C THR A 46 -1.57 -8.24 -7.66
N ARG A 47 -1.38 -8.34 -6.34
CA ARG A 47 -2.47 -8.55 -5.38
C ARG A 47 -2.79 -7.24 -4.69
N LEU A 48 -4.07 -6.91 -4.64
CA LEU A 48 -4.56 -5.66 -4.07
C LEU A 48 -5.43 -5.93 -2.85
N GLY A 49 -5.18 -5.19 -1.78
CA GLY A 49 -6.02 -5.19 -0.60
C GLY A 49 -6.39 -3.78 -0.16
N LEU A 50 -7.44 -3.67 0.63
CA LEU A 50 -8.01 -2.41 1.08
C LEU A 50 -8.48 -2.53 2.52
N MET A 51 -8.02 -1.62 3.34
CA MET A 51 -8.47 -1.40 4.71
C MET A 51 -8.84 0.06 4.90
N SER A 52 -9.74 0.32 5.81
CA SER A 52 -10.08 1.67 6.26
C SER A 52 -10.00 1.77 7.78
N TYR A 53 -9.88 2.99 8.29
CA TYR A 53 -9.85 3.23 9.73
C TYR A 53 -10.46 4.57 10.12
N SER A 54 -10.95 4.61 11.35
CA SER A 54 -11.38 5.80 12.09
C SER A 54 -11.16 5.53 13.58
N ASP A 55 -12.19 5.40 14.41
CA ASP A 55 -12.09 4.90 15.79
C ASP A 55 -11.63 3.44 15.88
N GLY A 56 -11.77 2.68 14.80
CA GLY A 56 -11.30 1.32 14.64
C GLY A 56 -10.94 1.00 13.20
N ALA A 57 -10.13 -0.03 12.99
CA ALA A 57 -9.72 -0.45 11.66
C ALA A 57 -10.64 -1.56 11.12
N LYS A 58 -11.01 -1.45 9.83
CA LYS A 58 -11.89 -2.36 9.10
C LYS A 58 -11.17 -2.92 7.88
N THR A 59 -11.14 -4.23 7.75
CA THR A 59 -10.68 -4.91 6.55
C THR A 59 -11.82 -4.95 5.53
N ILE A 60 -11.60 -4.37 4.36
CA ILE A 60 -12.56 -4.34 3.25
C ILE A 60 -12.23 -5.46 2.25
N SER A 61 -10.95 -5.60 1.90
CA SER A 61 -10.45 -6.63 0.99
C SER A 61 -9.04 -7.05 1.40
N LEU A 62 -8.80 -8.34 1.52
CA LEU A 62 -7.45 -8.91 1.70
C LEU A 62 -6.75 -9.11 0.36
N LEU A 63 -5.46 -9.41 0.38
CA LEU A 63 -4.64 -9.62 -0.83
C LEU A 63 -5.10 -10.79 -1.71
N ASN A 64 -5.80 -11.75 -1.15
CA ASN A 64 -6.39 -12.89 -1.88
C ASN A 64 -7.90 -12.79 -2.12
N SER A 65 -8.52 -11.64 -1.78
CA SER A 65 -9.99 -11.50 -1.88
C SER A 65 -10.47 -11.15 -3.27
N SER A 66 -9.64 -10.46 -4.08
CA SER A 66 -10.01 -10.01 -5.42
C SER A 66 -9.04 -10.60 -6.44
N THR A 67 -9.58 -11.21 -7.49
CA THR A 67 -8.80 -11.85 -8.57
C THR A 67 -8.81 -11.02 -9.85
N SER A 68 -9.60 -9.95 -9.87
CA SER A 68 -9.74 -9.04 -11.01
C SER A 68 -9.86 -7.58 -10.58
N GLN A 69 -9.55 -6.68 -11.51
CA GLN A 69 -9.74 -5.24 -11.31
C GLN A 69 -11.21 -4.90 -11.01
N TYR A 70 -12.13 -5.56 -11.67
CA TYR A 70 -13.56 -5.32 -11.46
C TYR A 70 -13.97 -5.64 -10.01
N GLU A 71 -13.59 -6.81 -9.50
CA GLU A 71 -13.87 -7.18 -8.11
C GLU A 71 -13.24 -6.20 -7.11
N PHE A 72 -12.01 -5.75 -7.36
CA PHE A 72 -11.36 -4.76 -6.48
C PHE A 72 -12.04 -3.39 -6.54
N GLN A 73 -12.51 -2.96 -7.70
CA GLN A 73 -13.28 -1.73 -7.85
C GLN A 73 -14.61 -1.76 -7.06
N GLU A 74 -15.27 -2.91 -6.99
CA GLU A 74 -16.44 -3.12 -6.12
C GLU A 74 -16.08 -2.97 -4.63
N GLN A 75 -14.87 -3.37 -4.22
CA GLN A 75 -14.43 -3.16 -2.83
C GLN A 75 -14.19 -1.67 -2.54
N ILE A 76 -13.64 -0.91 -3.48
CA ILE A 76 -13.43 0.55 -3.33
C ILE A 76 -14.76 1.27 -3.08
N GLN A 77 -15.88 0.80 -3.61
CA GLN A 77 -17.19 1.40 -3.39
C GLN A 77 -17.71 1.26 -1.94
N LYS A 78 -17.15 0.32 -1.17
CA LYS A 78 -17.51 0.12 0.24
C LYS A 78 -16.87 1.14 1.20
N LEU A 79 -15.92 1.95 0.71
CA LEU A 79 -15.37 3.06 1.48
C LEU A 79 -16.46 4.07 1.81
N SER A 80 -16.47 4.57 3.04
CA SER A 80 -17.43 5.55 3.52
C SER A 80 -16.77 6.43 4.58
N PHE A 81 -16.94 7.74 4.50
CA PHE A 81 -16.49 8.60 5.58
C PHE A 81 -17.47 8.53 6.78
N GLN A 82 -16.90 8.37 7.96
CA GLN A 82 -17.63 8.26 9.22
C GLN A 82 -17.00 9.24 10.21
N ALA A 83 -17.83 9.93 11.00
CA ALA A 83 -17.30 10.75 12.08
C ALA A 83 -16.54 9.86 13.09
N GLY A 84 -15.34 10.26 13.47
CA GLY A 84 -14.54 9.50 14.41
C GLY A 84 -13.16 10.13 14.62
N LYS A 85 -12.35 9.48 15.45
CA LYS A 85 -10.94 9.82 15.64
C LYS A 85 -10.11 9.09 14.58
N SER A 86 -8.91 9.58 14.33
CA SER A 86 -7.93 8.90 13.49
C SER A 86 -7.01 8.06 14.39
N HIS A 87 -7.17 6.74 14.38
CA HIS A 87 -6.32 5.79 15.11
C HIS A 87 -5.45 5.01 14.13
N ALA A 88 -4.46 5.69 13.54
CA ALA A 88 -3.58 5.10 12.52
C ALA A 88 -2.66 4.02 13.10
N GLY A 89 -2.18 4.18 14.34
CA GLY A 89 -1.30 3.20 14.98
C GLY A 89 -1.98 1.84 15.13
N ALA A 90 -3.19 1.81 15.69
CA ALA A 90 -3.97 0.58 15.80
C ALA A 90 -4.32 -0.02 14.43
N ALA A 91 -4.56 0.83 13.42
CA ALA A 91 -4.85 0.37 12.06
C ALA A 91 -3.63 -0.23 11.36
N ILE A 92 -2.44 0.36 11.53
CA ILE A 92 -1.17 -0.16 11.02
C ILE A 92 -0.85 -1.51 11.68
N GLU A 93 -1.05 -1.64 12.99
CA GLU A 93 -0.83 -2.89 13.70
C GLU A 93 -1.79 -3.99 13.21
N LYS A 94 -3.07 -3.67 13.04
CA LYS A 94 -4.03 -4.62 12.46
C LYS A 94 -3.64 -5.02 11.03
N MET A 95 -3.23 -4.07 10.19
CA MET A 95 -2.77 -4.35 8.84
C MET A 95 -1.56 -5.30 8.85
N ARG A 96 -0.60 -5.07 9.73
CA ARG A 96 0.57 -5.92 9.92
C ARG A 96 0.21 -7.36 10.28
N LEU A 97 -0.70 -7.53 11.23
CA LEU A 97 -1.08 -8.84 11.76
C LEU A 97 -2.00 -9.62 10.81
N GLU A 98 -2.95 -8.93 10.18
CA GLU A 98 -3.99 -9.59 9.39
C GLU A 98 -3.69 -9.55 7.89
N ALA A 99 -3.42 -8.36 7.31
CA ALA A 99 -3.41 -8.19 5.88
C ALA A 99 -2.13 -8.69 5.21
N PHE A 100 -0.98 -8.58 5.87
CA PHE A 100 0.30 -9.10 5.38
C PHE A 100 0.63 -10.50 5.91
N SER A 101 -0.37 -11.27 6.34
CA SER A 101 -0.23 -12.67 6.69
C SER A 101 -0.28 -13.58 5.44
N GLU A 102 0.30 -14.76 5.52
CA GLU A 102 0.26 -15.75 4.44
C GLU A 102 -1.19 -16.21 4.16
N SER A 103 -2.00 -16.38 5.20
CA SER A 103 -3.41 -16.73 5.09
C SER A 103 -4.26 -15.69 4.37
N SER A 104 -3.84 -14.42 4.42
CA SER A 104 -4.47 -13.30 3.71
C SER A 104 -3.93 -13.08 2.29
N GLY A 105 -3.02 -13.94 1.85
CA GLY A 105 -2.47 -13.92 0.50
C GLY A 105 -1.14 -13.18 0.36
N SER A 106 -0.46 -12.79 1.43
CA SER A 106 0.89 -12.24 1.33
C SER A 106 1.87 -13.27 0.76
N ARG A 107 2.64 -12.84 -0.24
CA ARG A 107 3.68 -13.65 -0.90
C ARG A 107 5.08 -13.24 -0.47
N ARG A 108 5.21 -12.65 0.72
CA ARG A 108 6.51 -12.23 1.27
C ARG A 108 7.53 -13.37 1.27
N ALA A 109 7.13 -14.57 1.72
CA ALA A 109 8.00 -15.75 1.74
C ALA A 109 8.49 -16.19 0.35
N GLN A 110 7.81 -15.75 -0.72
CA GLN A 110 8.19 -15.98 -2.11
C GLN A 110 9.07 -14.84 -2.68
N GLY A 111 9.41 -13.85 -1.86
CA GLY A 111 10.19 -12.71 -2.29
C GLY A 111 9.43 -11.63 -3.08
N VAL A 112 8.10 -11.68 -3.10
CA VAL A 112 7.27 -10.66 -3.75
C VAL A 112 7.32 -9.35 -2.94
N PRO A 113 7.53 -8.17 -3.56
CA PRO A 113 7.47 -6.88 -2.87
C PRO A 113 6.17 -6.69 -2.11
N GLN A 114 6.29 -6.23 -0.85
CA GLN A 114 5.15 -5.93 0.03
C GLN A 114 5.08 -4.42 0.20
N ILE A 115 3.97 -3.80 -0.15
CA ILE A 115 3.80 -2.35 -0.14
C ILE A 115 2.53 -1.96 0.58
N ALA A 116 2.63 -1.00 1.49
CA ALA A 116 1.50 -0.35 2.15
C ALA A 116 1.41 1.12 1.72
N VAL A 117 0.22 1.60 1.45
CA VAL A 117 -0.07 3.00 1.14
C VAL A 117 -1.09 3.53 2.14
N LEU A 118 -0.63 4.39 3.06
CA LEU A 118 -1.50 5.12 3.98
C LEU A 118 -2.04 6.37 3.29
N VAL A 119 -3.35 6.56 3.32
CA VAL A 119 -4.00 7.81 2.88
C VAL A 119 -4.65 8.46 4.11
N THR A 120 -4.15 9.61 4.52
CA THR A 120 -4.61 10.32 5.72
C THR A 120 -4.76 11.82 5.48
N HIS A 121 -5.62 12.48 6.25
CA HIS A 121 -5.88 13.91 6.17
C HIS A 121 -5.79 14.61 7.52
N ARG A 122 -5.43 13.88 8.58
CA ARG A 122 -5.25 14.43 9.92
C ARG A 122 -4.19 13.65 10.70
N PRO A 123 -3.62 14.22 11.77
CA PRO A 123 -2.75 13.50 12.68
C PRO A 123 -3.49 12.33 13.33
N SER A 124 -2.78 11.23 13.55
CA SER A 124 -3.28 10.15 14.39
C SER A 124 -3.37 10.59 15.85
N THR A 125 -4.40 10.11 16.54
CA THR A 125 -4.61 10.39 17.96
C THR A 125 -3.99 9.32 18.87
N ASP A 126 -3.53 8.22 18.28
CA ASP A 126 -2.79 7.15 18.96
C ASP A 126 -1.31 7.13 18.52
N GLU A 127 -0.52 6.34 19.21
CA GLU A 127 0.91 6.15 18.94
C GLU A 127 1.09 5.31 17.66
N VAL A 128 1.98 5.77 16.74
CA VAL A 128 2.15 5.14 15.43
C VAL A 128 3.50 4.49 15.23
N ARG A 129 4.52 4.93 15.97
CA ARG A 129 5.93 4.61 15.74
C ARG A 129 6.22 3.13 15.84
N ASP A 130 5.78 2.48 16.92
CA ASP A 130 6.08 1.07 17.15
C ASP A 130 5.38 0.18 16.14
N ALA A 131 4.09 0.42 15.88
CA ALA A 131 3.33 -0.32 14.89
C ALA A 131 3.95 -0.19 13.48
N ALA A 132 4.34 1.02 13.09
CA ALA A 132 4.98 1.28 11.81
C ALA A 132 6.38 0.64 11.71
N LEU A 133 7.17 0.70 12.79
CA LEU A 133 8.47 0.04 12.85
C LEU A 133 8.33 -1.48 12.65
N GLN A 134 7.40 -2.11 13.38
CA GLN A 134 7.16 -3.54 13.27
C GLN A 134 6.68 -3.94 11.87
N LEU A 135 5.85 -3.11 11.21
CA LEU A 135 5.43 -3.34 9.84
C LEU A 135 6.63 -3.30 8.86
N ARG A 136 7.50 -2.28 8.98
CA ARG A 136 8.70 -2.15 8.14
C ARG A 136 9.71 -3.28 8.37
N LEU A 137 9.83 -3.77 9.62
CA LEU A 137 10.68 -4.93 9.95
C LEU A 137 10.17 -6.26 9.31
N GLN A 138 8.94 -6.26 8.80
CA GLN A 138 8.40 -7.34 7.98
C GLN A 138 8.65 -7.14 6.47
N ASP A 139 9.63 -6.32 6.09
CA ASP A 139 9.94 -5.98 4.69
C ASP A 139 8.78 -5.33 3.92
N VAL A 140 7.88 -4.64 4.63
CA VAL A 140 6.81 -3.86 4.00
C VAL A 140 7.31 -2.44 3.77
N THR A 141 7.32 -2.00 2.51
CA THR A 141 7.59 -0.60 2.17
C THR A 141 6.32 0.22 2.37
N VAL A 142 6.43 1.29 3.17
CA VAL A 142 5.29 2.13 3.55
C VAL A 142 5.39 3.49 2.90
N PHE A 143 4.39 3.83 2.09
CA PHE A 143 4.13 5.17 1.56
C PHE A 143 3.02 5.86 2.35
N ALA A 144 3.04 7.18 2.39
CA ALA A 144 1.94 7.98 2.93
C ALA A 144 1.53 9.09 1.96
N MET A 145 0.22 9.30 1.86
CA MET A 145 -0.39 10.47 1.24
C MET A 145 -0.99 11.34 2.31
N ASN A 146 -0.41 12.52 2.49
CA ASN A 146 -0.88 13.54 3.40
C ASN A 146 -1.83 14.49 2.67
N ILE A 147 -3.09 14.47 3.02
CA ILE A 147 -4.10 15.37 2.44
C ILE A 147 -4.45 16.42 3.48
N GLN A 148 -4.31 17.72 3.13
CA GLN A 148 -4.68 18.87 3.98
C GLN A 148 -3.90 19.05 5.29
N GLY A 149 -2.73 18.42 5.47
CA GLY A 149 -1.86 18.78 6.59
C GLY A 149 -1.97 17.88 7.82
N ALA A 150 -1.98 16.58 7.66
CA ALA A 150 -1.57 15.69 8.74
C ALA A 150 -0.17 16.07 9.25
N ASN A 151 0.15 15.68 10.48
CA ASN A 151 1.44 16.03 11.11
C ASN A 151 2.60 15.35 10.35
N ASP A 152 3.46 16.14 9.73
CA ASP A 152 4.58 15.65 8.92
C ASP A 152 5.55 14.80 9.75
N THR A 153 5.84 15.20 10.99
CA THR A 153 6.73 14.46 11.89
C THR A 153 6.19 13.04 12.16
N GLN A 154 4.89 12.93 12.39
CA GLN A 154 4.26 11.63 12.62
C GLN A 154 4.28 10.76 11.36
N LEU A 155 4.12 11.36 10.17
CA LEU A 155 4.21 10.62 8.91
C LEU A 155 5.64 10.14 8.62
N GLU A 156 6.66 10.92 9.01
CA GLU A 156 8.05 10.49 8.89
C GLU A 156 8.37 9.27 9.77
N GLU A 157 7.68 9.11 10.91
CA GLU A 157 7.78 7.92 11.75
C GLU A 157 7.10 6.68 11.13
N ILE A 158 6.04 6.89 10.32
CA ILE A 158 5.26 5.82 9.70
C ILE A 158 5.96 5.26 8.46
N VAL A 159 6.43 6.13 7.57
CA VAL A 159 6.89 5.72 6.24
C VAL A 159 8.27 5.06 6.24
N SER A 160 8.58 4.39 5.13
CA SER A 160 9.91 3.85 4.89
C SER A 160 10.94 4.95 4.61
N TYR A 161 12.23 4.61 4.76
CA TYR A 161 13.31 5.55 4.50
C TYR A 161 13.66 5.59 2.99
N PRO A 162 14.01 6.76 2.41
CA PRO A 162 14.03 8.08 3.03
C PRO A 162 12.62 8.74 3.03
N PRO A 163 12.15 9.32 4.15
CA PRO A 163 10.77 9.81 4.32
C PRO A 163 10.32 10.77 3.24
N ARG A 164 11.19 11.70 2.80
CA ARG A 164 10.89 12.68 1.75
C ARG A 164 10.47 12.06 0.42
N GLN A 165 10.90 10.83 0.15
CA GLN A 165 10.51 10.10 -1.06
C GLN A 165 9.23 9.31 -0.84
N MET A 166 8.90 8.95 0.39
CA MET A 166 7.77 8.10 0.72
C MET A 166 6.50 8.89 1.03
N VAL A 167 6.62 10.14 1.50
CA VAL A 167 5.46 11.02 1.75
C VAL A 167 5.10 11.81 0.49
N SER A 168 3.81 11.90 0.20
CA SER A 168 3.24 12.75 -0.84
C SER A 168 2.30 13.77 -0.20
N MET A 169 2.60 15.07 -0.38
CA MET A 169 1.86 16.18 0.21
C MET A 169 0.83 16.70 -0.80
N LEU A 170 -0.45 16.66 -0.46
CA LEU A 170 -1.57 17.14 -1.27
C LEU A 170 -2.37 18.19 -0.50
N LYS A 171 -2.82 19.22 -1.19
CA LYS A 171 -3.58 20.32 -0.56
C LYS A 171 -5.04 19.95 -0.31
N SER A 172 -5.57 19.01 -1.09
CA SER A 172 -6.97 18.58 -1.00
C SER A 172 -7.17 17.20 -1.66
N TYR A 173 -8.32 16.60 -1.40
CA TYR A 173 -8.75 15.39 -2.12
C TYR A 173 -8.94 15.62 -3.64
N ALA A 174 -9.19 16.87 -4.07
CA ALA A 174 -9.29 17.20 -5.50
C ALA A 174 -7.95 17.04 -6.24
N ASP A 175 -6.83 17.18 -5.55
CA ASP A 175 -5.50 17.02 -6.14
C ASP A 175 -5.13 15.57 -6.41
N LEU A 176 -5.84 14.60 -5.82
CA LEU A 176 -5.58 13.18 -5.97
C LEU A 176 -5.63 12.71 -7.43
N GLU A 177 -6.60 13.20 -8.20
CA GLU A 177 -6.75 12.80 -9.60
C GLU A 177 -5.55 13.22 -10.44
N ALA A 178 -5.13 14.47 -10.33
CA ALA A 178 -3.94 14.99 -11.02
C ALA A 178 -2.65 14.29 -10.58
N TYR A 179 -2.59 13.84 -9.33
CA TYR A 179 -1.44 13.15 -8.76
C TYR A 179 -1.38 11.65 -9.11
N SER A 180 -2.46 11.05 -9.58
CA SER A 180 -2.58 9.60 -9.81
C SER A 180 -1.42 9.03 -10.64
N ASN A 181 -1.12 9.66 -11.78
CA ASN A 181 -0.06 9.20 -12.69
C ASN A 181 1.34 9.29 -12.06
N ASN A 182 1.60 10.34 -11.27
CA ASN A 182 2.88 10.49 -10.58
C ASN A 182 3.06 9.42 -9.51
N PHE A 183 2.01 9.17 -8.74
CA PHE A 183 2.06 8.16 -7.69
C PHE A 183 2.18 6.74 -8.26
N GLN A 184 1.48 6.45 -9.35
CA GLN A 184 1.61 5.19 -10.06
C GLN A 184 3.05 4.92 -10.51
N LYS A 185 3.71 5.91 -11.14
CA LYS A 185 5.13 5.79 -11.50
C LYS A 185 6.02 5.55 -10.29
N LYS A 186 5.72 6.22 -9.18
CA LYS A 186 6.45 6.05 -7.91
C LYS A 186 6.34 4.62 -7.37
N LEU A 187 5.13 4.04 -7.39
CA LEU A 187 4.91 2.65 -7.02
C LEU A 187 5.63 1.67 -7.94
N GLN A 188 5.55 1.86 -9.25
CA GLN A 188 6.22 1.02 -10.25
C GLN A 188 7.74 1.05 -10.08
N ASN A 189 8.32 2.23 -9.85
CA ASN A 189 9.75 2.38 -9.61
C ASN A 189 10.19 1.66 -8.33
N GLU A 190 9.38 1.72 -7.27
CA GLU A 190 9.66 1.02 -6.02
C GLU A 190 9.59 -0.51 -6.20
N ILE A 191 8.56 -1.02 -6.86
CA ILE A 191 8.42 -2.44 -7.19
C ILE A 191 9.64 -2.92 -7.98
N TRP A 192 10.01 -2.19 -9.02
CA TRP A 192 11.18 -2.48 -9.85
C TRP A 192 12.48 -2.50 -9.03
N SER A 193 12.68 -1.49 -8.17
CA SER A 193 13.85 -1.38 -7.30
C SER A 193 14.00 -2.59 -6.40
N GLN A 194 12.93 -3.00 -5.71
CA GLN A 194 12.95 -4.14 -4.80
C GLN A 194 13.24 -5.46 -5.54
N ILE A 195 12.64 -5.67 -6.70
CA ILE A 195 12.89 -6.87 -7.52
C ILE A 195 14.35 -6.88 -8.00
N SER A 196 14.87 -5.74 -8.43
CA SER A 196 16.25 -5.63 -8.96
C SER A 196 17.29 -5.86 -7.86
N VAL A 197 17.08 -5.31 -6.66
CA VAL A 197 17.98 -5.53 -5.50
C VAL A 197 17.98 -7.00 -5.11
N ARG A 198 16.83 -7.64 -5.03
CA ARG A 198 16.72 -9.06 -4.70
C ARG A 198 17.35 -9.94 -5.77
N ALA A 199 17.17 -9.62 -7.05
CA ALA A 199 17.84 -10.33 -8.15
C ALA A 199 19.38 -10.19 -8.06
N GLY A 200 19.90 -9.00 -7.78
CA GLY A 200 21.34 -8.75 -7.58
C GLY A 200 21.90 -9.47 -6.34
N GLN A 201 21.17 -9.52 -5.22
CA GLN A 201 21.57 -10.30 -4.05
C GLN A 201 21.64 -11.80 -4.36
N MET A 202 20.72 -12.30 -5.16
CA MET A 202 20.71 -13.70 -5.57
C MET A 202 21.83 -14.02 -6.56
N ASP A 203 22.30 -13.09 -7.38
CA ASP A 203 23.50 -13.26 -8.21
C ASP A 203 24.79 -13.23 -7.37
N LEU A 204 24.84 -12.50 -6.28
CA LEU A 204 25.97 -12.47 -5.34
C LEU A 204 26.04 -13.77 -4.51
N ASP A 205 24.89 -14.27 -4.04
CA ASP A 205 24.82 -15.58 -3.37
C ASP A 205 25.10 -16.75 -4.33
N ARG A 206 25.04 -16.51 -5.62
CA ARG A 206 25.25 -17.50 -6.70
C ARG A 206 26.71 -17.81 -7.02
N THR A 207 27.65 -17.04 -6.58
CA THR A 207 29.07 -17.44 -6.64
C THR A 207 29.35 -18.64 -5.74
N GLY A 208 28.38 -19.06 -4.92
CA GLY A 208 28.40 -20.30 -4.12
C GLY A 208 27.36 -21.38 -4.50
N MET A 209 26.18 -21.05 -5.04
CA MET A 209 25.16 -22.05 -5.44
C MET A 209 24.11 -21.49 -6.43
N PHE A 210 24.25 -21.82 -7.69
CA PHE A 210 23.28 -21.50 -8.75
C PHE A 210 22.17 -22.55 -8.87
N LYS A 211 20.92 -22.18 -8.69
CA LYS A 211 19.71 -22.66 -9.39
C LYS A 211 18.46 -22.43 -8.56
N LYS A 212 17.69 -21.33 -8.78
CA LYS A 212 16.25 -21.36 -8.53
C LYS A 212 15.40 -20.20 -9.05
N ILE A 213 15.95 -19.21 -9.75
CA ILE A 213 15.17 -17.99 -10.09
C ILE A 213 14.76 -17.88 -11.55
N LEU A 214 15.23 -18.74 -12.43
CA LEU A 214 14.82 -18.69 -13.85
C LEU A 214 13.37 -19.14 -14.11
N PHE A 215 12.62 -19.51 -13.09
CA PHE A 215 11.22 -20.01 -13.22
C PHE A 215 10.12 -19.00 -12.80
N LEU A 216 10.47 -17.79 -12.37
CA LEU A 216 9.49 -16.75 -11.98
C LEU A 216 9.51 -15.51 -12.90
N LEU A 217 10.28 -15.53 -13.97
CA LEU A 217 10.32 -14.49 -15.00
C LEU A 217 9.55 -14.90 -16.24
#